data_ace1dad459e145ba0f68ea1c1d24375d
#
_entry.id   ace1dad459e145ba0f68ea1c1d24375d
#
_cell.length_a   1.000
_cell.length_b   1.000
_cell.length_c   1.000
_cell.angle_alpha   90.00
_cell.angle_beta   90.00
_cell.angle_gamma   90.00
#
_symmetry.space_group_name_H-M   'P 1'
#
loop_
_entity.id
_entity.type
_entity.pdbx_description
1 polymer ?
#
loop_
_entity_poly.entity_id
_entity_poly.type
_entity_poly.pdbx_seq_one_letter_code
_entity_poly.pdbx_strand_id
1 'polypeptide(L)'
;MNKTAKVILIIILVLVLIVIVAGIVVVVTKGGSAKNLLGTSATVDKYYIVYVQTGAGSASYYGQIVKQTEDYLVLKDPGYINVQPGQNEGDQPQVNFALMKDEFFKPVSEMTILKNNIVFIQQLADDSPIVSFYKNQAGK
;
A
#
# COMPACT_ATOMS: atom_id res chain seq x y z
N MET A 1 -45.41 -29.88 27.80
CA MET A 1 -43.98 -29.57 27.98
C MET A 1 -43.82 -28.98 29.37
N ASN A 2 -43.05 -29.65 30.25
CA ASN A 2 -42.84 -29.23 31.65
C ASN A 2 -42.16 -27.83 31.71
N LYS A 3 -42.48 -27.06 32.74
CA LYS A 3 -41.92 -25.71 32.95
C LYS A 3 -40.38 -25.75 32.91
N THR A 4 -39.74 -26.78 33.47
CA THR A 4 -38.31 -27.02 33.45
C THR A 4 -37.78 -27.23 32.01
N ALA A 5 -38.46 -27.95 31.16
CA ALA A 5 -38.06 -28.15 29.78
C ALA A 5 -38.11 -26.87 28.94
N LYS A 6 -39.08 -25.96 29.21
CA LYS A 6 -39.13 -24.63 28.58
C LYS A 6 -37.96 -23.76 28.98
N VAL A 7 -37.56 -23.74 30.26
CA VAL A 7 -36.43 -22.97 30.74
C VAL A 7 -35.12 -23.47 30.15
N ILE A 8 -34.91 -24.78 30.08
CA ILE A 8 -33.71 -25.38 29.47
C ILE A 8 -33.62 -25.01 27.98
N LEU A 9 -34.76 -25.09 27.24
CA LEU A 9 -34.81 -24.72 25.83
C LEU A 9 -34.43 -23.25 25.59
N ILE A 10 -34.91 -22.34 26.45
CA ILE A 10 -34.58 -20.91 26.36
C ILE A 10 -33.08 -20.67 26.61
N ILE A 11 -32.50 -21.35 27.61
CA ILE A 11 -31.06 -21.24 27.92
C ILE A 11 -30.23 -21.71 26.73
N ILE A 12 -30.55 -22.84 26.12
CA ILE A 12 -29.85 -23.36 24.96
C ILE A 12 -29.96 -22.36 23.78
N LEU A 13 -31.14 -21.80 23.53
CA LEU A 13 -31.36 -20.83 22.46
C LEU A 13 -30.53 -19.56 22.64
N VAL A 14 -30.42 -19.05 23.87
CA VAL A 14 -29.61 -17.88 24.21
C VAL A 14 -28.12 -18.19 24.00
N LEU A 15 -27.64 -19.36 24.43
CA LEU A 15 -26.24 -19.79 24.22
C LEU A 15 -25.91 -19.88 22.75
N VAL A 16 -26.78 -20.46 21.92
CA VAL A 16 -26.58 -20.55 20.47
C VAL A 16 -26.53 -19.14 19.87
N LEU A 17 -27.40 -18.22 20.30
CA LEU A 17 -27.40 -16.86 19.80
C LEU A 17 -26.09 -16.11 20.16
N ILE A 18 -25.57 -16.31 21.37
CA ILE A 18 -24.28 -15.72 21.79
C ILE A 18 -23.14 -16.26 20.91
N VAL A 19 -23.10 -17.55 20.61
CA VAL A 19 -22.06 -18.16 19.75
C VAL A 19 -22.14 -17.60 18.34
N ILE A 20 -23.35 -17.42 17.79
CA ILE A 20 -23.54 -16.83 16.45
C ILE A 20 -23.08 -15.39 16.43
N VAL A 21 -23.44 -14.56 17.42
CA VAL A 21 -23.00 -13.16 17.50
C VAL A 21 -21.49 -13.06 17.68
N ALA A 22 -20.89 -13.88 18.54
CA ALA A 22 -19.43 -13.94 18.70
C ALA A 22 -18.73 -14.37 17.41
N GLY A 23 -19.29 -15.33 16.66
CA GLY A 23 -18.78 -15.74 15.35
C GLY A 23 -18.82 -14.62 14.32
N ILE A 24 -19.93 -13.87 14.25
CA ILE A 24 -20.07 -12.71 13.34
C ILE A 24 -19.07 -11.61 13.71
N VAL A 25 -18.88 -11.29 15.00
CA VAL A 25 -17.91 -10.28 15.45
C VAL A 25 -16.49 -10.68 15.07
N VAL A 26 -16.11 -11.96 15.21
CA VAL A 26 -14.78 -12.45 14.80
C VAL A 26 -14.56 -12.36 13.29
N VAL A 27 -15.60 -12.59 12.48
CA VAL A 27 -15.52 -12.45 11.01
C VAL A 27 -15.41 -10.98 10.59
N VAL A 28 -16.14 -10.09 11.27
CA VAL A 28 -16.12 -8.64 10.96
C VAL A 28 -14.84 -7.97 11.47
N THR A 29 -14.28 -8.40 12.61
CA THR A 29 -13.03 -7.85 13.17
C THR A 29 -11.77 -8.43 12.53
N LYS A 30 -11.82 -9.66 12.01
CA LYS A 30 -10.84 -10.16 11.04
C LYS A 30 -11.22 -9.60 9.68
N GLY A 31 -11.24 -8.27 9.58
CA GLY A 31 -11.55 -7.52 8.39
C GLY A 31 -10.92 -8.20 7.19
N GLY A 32 -11.74 -8.41 6.16
CA GLY A 32 -11.37 -9.14 4.99
C GLY A 32 -9.95 -8.78 4.59
N SER A 33 -9.07 -9.77 4.58
CA SER A 33 -7.72 -9.61 4.05
C SER A 33 -7.90 -9.14 2.62
N ALA A 34 -7.74 -7.84 2.40
CA ALA A 34 -7.63 -7.30 1.06
C ALA A 34 -6.65 -8.23 0.34
N LYS A 35 -7.06 -8.83 -0.76
CA LYS A 35 -6.16 -9.66 -1.59
C LYS A 35 -4.98 -8.75 -1.92
N ASN A 36 -3.86 -8.93 -1.21
CA ASN A 36 -2.67 -8.15 -1.43
C ASN A 36 -2.19 -8.42 -2.85
N LEU A 37 -2.08 -7.40 -3.69
CA LEU A 37 -1.45 -7.49 -5.01
C LEU A 37 -0.06 -8.13 -4.93
N LEU A 38 0.59 -8.03 -3.78
CA LEU A 38 1.94 -8.55 -3.52
C LEU A 38 1.93 -10.00 -2.97
N GLY A 39 0.76 -10.64 -2.77
CA GLY A 39 0.67 -12.01 -2.21
C GLY A 39 1.20 -12.16 -0.77
N THR A 40 1.86 -11.14 -0.25
CA THR A 40 2.43 -11.00 1.10
C THR A 40 2.11 -9.61 1.64
N SER A 41 1.94 -9.47 2.93
CA SER A 41 1.84 -8.15 3.57
C SER A 41 3.05 -7.31 3.15
N ALA A 42 2.79 -6.10 2.61
CA ALA A 42 3.87 -5.16 2.34
C ALA A 42 4.70 -5.01 3.62
N THR A 43 5.98 -5.36 3.55
CA THR A 43 6.88 -5.25 4.71
C THR A 43 7.18 -3.77 4.91
N VAL A 44 6.93 -3.26 6.11
CA VAL A 44 6.97 -1.82 6.46
C VAL A 44 8.31 -1.16 6.09
N ASP A 45 9.40 -1.94 5.97
CA ASP A 45 10.75 -1.42 5.71
C ASP A 45 11.25 -1.65 4.28
N LYS A 46 10.38 -2.06 3.35
CA LYS A 46 10.78 -2.33 1.96
C LYS A 46 10.32 -1.21 1.03
N TYR A 47 11.15 -0.94 0.03
CA TYR A 47 10.85 0.03 -1.02
C TYR A 47 10.42 -0.67 -2.30
N TYR A 48 9.52 -0.02 -3.01
CA TYR A 48 8.88 -0.56 -4.20
C TYR A 48 8.93 0.46 -5.34
N ILE A 49 8.94 -0.05 -6.56
CA ILE A 49 8.57 0.71 -7.75
C ILE A 49 7.13 0.33 -8.12
N VAL A 50 6.31 1.33 -8.37
CA VAL A 50 4.92 1.20 -8.80
C VAL A 50 4.79 1.83 -10.18
N TYR A 51 4.50 1.01 -11.19
CA TYR A 51 4.24 1.46 -12.56
C TYR A 51 2.75 1.75 -12.71
N VAL A 52 2.45 2.97 -13.15
CA VAL A 52 1.08 3.49 -13.24
C VAL A 52 0.80 3.91 -14.67
N GLN A 53 -0.32 3.44 -15.22
CA GLN A 53 -0.85 3.94 -16.48
C GLN A 53 -1.63 5.23 -16.22
N THR A 54 -1.30 6.28 -16.96
CA THR A 54 -2.02 7.56 -16.94
C THR A 54 -2.64 7.82 -18.30
N GLY A 55 -3.58 8.76 -18.38
CA GLY A 55 -4.17 9.15 -19.67
C GLY A 55 -3.15 9.72 -20.67
N ALA A 56 -1.99 10.21 -20.18
CA ALA A 56 -0.92 10.78 -20.99
C ALA A 56 0.24 9.80 -21.24
N GLY A 57 0.18 8.57 -20.71
CA GLY A 57 1.25 7.58 -20.83
C GLY A 57 1.43 6.76 -19.55
N SER A 58 2.65 6.34 -19.26
CA SER A 58 2.99 5.62 -18.02
C SER A 58 3.96 6.42 -17.16
N ALA A 59 3.85 6.27 -15.85
CA ALA A 59 4.73 6.87 -14.88
C ALA A 59 5.23 5.81 -13.88
N SER A 60 6.41 6.03 -13.30
CA SER A 60 6.99 5.16 -12.28
C SER A 60 7.18 5.96 -11.01
N TYR A 61 6.62 5.46 -9.91
CA TYR A 61 6.81 6.04 -8.60
C TYR A 61 7.52 5.06 -7.68
N TYR A 62 8.37 5.58 -6.82
CA TYR A 62 9.19 4.83 -5.88
C TYR A 62 8.81 5.21 -4.47
N GLY A 63 8.83 4.28 -3.52
CA GLY A 63 8.53 4.57 -2.11
C GLY A 63 8.17 3.33 -1.30
N GLN A 64 7.73 3.54 -0.06
CA GLN A 64 7.24 2.48 0.81
C GLN A 64 5.73 2.34 0.69
N ILE A 65 5.22 1.11 0.53
CA ILE A 65 3.78 0.86 0.58
C ILE A 65 3.36 0.75 2.03
N VAL A 66 2.65 1.77 2.53
CA VAL A 66 2.21 1.85 3.94
C VAL A 66 0.76 1.43 4.13
N LYS A 67 -0.03 1.42 3.07
CA LYS A 67 -1.43 0.97 3.09
C LYS A 67 -1.82 0.37 1.76
N GLN A 68 -2.63 -0.68 1.81
CA GLN A 68 -3.21 -1.31 0.64
C GLN A 68 -4.64 -1.77 0.96
N THR A 69 -5.58 -1.39 0.10
CA THR A 69 -6.99 -1.79 0.14
C THR A 69 -7.36 -2.56 -1.13
N GLU A 70 -8.62 -2.86 -1.36
CA GLU A 70 -9.09 -3.42 -2.64
C GLU A 70 -8.93 -2.42 -3.79
N ASP A 71 -9.17 -1.13 -3.55
CA ASP A 71 -9.27 -0.08 -4.57
C ASP A 71 -7.98 0.70 -4.79
N TYR A 72 -7.15 0.85 -3.75
CA TYR A 72 -5.97 1.71 -3.80
C TYR A 72 -4.81 1.20 -2.94
N LEU A 73 -3.64 1.74 -3.20
CA LEU A 73 -2.48 1.69 -2.31
C LEU A 73 -2.02 3.10 -1.94
N VAL A 74 -1.33 3.22 -0.80
CA VAL A 74 -0.69 4.45 -0.35
C VAL A 74 0.81 4.25 -0.34
N LEU A 75 1.49 5.08 -1.11
CA LEU A 75 2.94 5.14 -1.20
C LEU A 75 3.44 6.29 -0.33
N LYS A 76 4.30 5.97 0.64
CA LYS A 76 4.95 6.96 1.52
C LYS A 76 6.23 7.47 0.87
N ASP A 77 6.50 8.76 1.07
CA ASP A 77 7.64 9.49 0.52
C ASP A 77 7.84 9.19 -0.97
N PRO A 78 6.81 9.40 -1.82
CA PRO A 78 6.90 9.08 -3.23
C PRO A 78 8.02 9.85 -3.92
N GLY A 79 8.82 9.12 -4.69
CA GLY A 79 9.86 9.69 -5.54
C GLY A 79 9.68 9.27 -6.99
N TYR A 80 10.40 9.93 -7.87
CA TYR A 80 10.40 9.63 -9.30
C TYR A 80 11.78 9.90 -9.91
N ILE A 81 12.02 9.32 -11.08
CA ILE A 81 13.22 9.59 -11.85
C ILE A 81 12.91 10.70 -12.84
N ASN A 82 13.71 11.77 -12.76
CA ASN A 82 13.70 12.87 -13.73
C ASN A 82 14.90 12.71 -14.66
N VAL A 83 14.63 12.65 -15.97
CA VAL A 83 15.66 12.57 -17.00
C VAL A 83 15.72 13.93 -17.67
N GLN A 84 16.84 14.64 -17.47
CA GLN A 84 17.09 15.89 -18.17
C GLN A 84 17.95 15.63 -19.41
N PRO A 85 17.54 16.12 -20.58
CA PRO A 85 18.37 15.99 -21.79
C PRO A 85 19.71 16.75 -21.59
N GLY A 86 20.76 16.28 -22.21
CA GLY A 86 22.03 16.98 -22.22
C GLY A 86 21.89 18.40 -22.76
N GLN A 87 22.68 19.32 -22.25
CA GLN A 87 22.61 20.72 -22.65
C GLN A 87 23.23 21.00 -24.02
N ASN A 88 24.15 20.12 -24.48
CA ASN A 88 24.80 20.21 -25.78
C ASN A 88 24.60 18.94 -26.58
N GLU A 89 24.79 19.04 -27.91
CA GLU A 89 24.77 17.90 -28.81
C GLU A 89 25.90 16.93 -28.44
N GLY A 90 25.52 15.68 -28.04
CA GLY A 90 26.46 14.64 -27.59
C GLY A 90 26.57 14.47 -26.07
N ASP A 91 26.00 15.36 -25.27
CA ASP A 91 25.95 15.20 -23.81
C ASP A 91 25.04 14.03 -23.42
N GLN A 92 25.48 13.25 -22.44
CA GLN A 92 24.64 12.18 -21.86
C GLN A 92 23.48 12.78 -21.06
N PRO A 93 22.26 12.20 -21.16
CA PRO A 93 21.16 12.60 -20.32
C PRO A 93 21.50 12.47 -18.84
N GLN A 94 21.14 13.47 -18.04
CA GLN A 94 21.27 13.40 -16.59
C GLN A 94 20.04 12.75 -15.99
N VAL A 95 20.27 11.68 -15.22
CA VAL A 95 19.23 10.94 -14.51
C VAL A 95 19.29 11.30 -13.04
N ASN A 96 18.26 11.97 -12.54
CA ASN A 96 18.16 12.42 -11.16
C ASN A 96 16.95 11.76 -10.49
N PHE A 97 17.12 11.28 -9.26
CA PHE A 97 16.03 10.85 -8.42
C PHE A 97 15.56 12.01 -7.54
N ALA A 98 14.26 12.32 -7.56
CA ALA A 98 13.66 13.41 -6.80
C ALA A 98 12.50 12.88 -5.95
N LEU A 99 12.32 13.46 -4.74
CA LEU A 99 11.14 13.20 -3.92
C LEU A 99 10.05 14.20 -4.29
N MET A 100 8.81 13.74 -4.38
CA MET A 100 7.67 14.61 -4.71
C MET A 100 7.44 15.69 -3.65
N LYS A 101 7.74 15.43 -2.38
CA LYS A 101 7.64 16.43 -1.30
C LYS A 101 8.55 17.65 -1.51
N ASP A 102 9.61 17.51 -2.31
CA ASP A 102 10.57 18.58 -2.62
C ASP A 102 10.15 19.42 -3.83
N GLU A 103 9.04 19.05 -4.49
CA GLU A 103 8.45 19.80 -5.59
C GLU A 103 7.96 21.18 -5.16
N PHE A 104 7.89 22.11 -6.12
CA PHE A 104 7.45 23.49 -5.88
C PHE A 104 6.10 23.60 -5.15
N PHE A 105 5.13 22.72 -5.46
CA PHE A 105 3.81 22.69 -4.84
C PHE A 105 3.76 21.94 -3.51
N LYS A 106 4.89 21.36 -3.06
CA LYS A 106 5.11 20.72 -1.75
C LYS A 106 3.95 19.79 -1.33
N PRO A 107 3.69 18.71 -2.06
CA PRO A 107 2.65 17.78 -1.69
C PRO A 107 2.99 17.09 -0.34
N VAL A 108 1.98 16.57 0.32
CA VAL A 108 2.20 15.72 1.51
C VAL A 108 3.02 14.48 1.15
N SER A 109 3.69 13.89 2.16
CA SER A 109 4.59 12.74 1.98
C SER A 109 3.87 11.42 1.67
N GLU A 110 2.60 11.45 1.27
CA GLU A 110 1.83 10.27 0.92
C GLU A 110 1.10 10.48 -0.42
N MET A 111 1.16 9.44 -1.27
CA MET A 111 0.45 9.40 -2.55
C MET A 111 -0.50 8.23 -2.57
N THR A 112 -1.77 8.49 -2.86
CA THR A 112 -2.77 7.45 -3.11
C THR A 112 -2.82 7.10 -4.59
N ILE A 113 -2.63 5.82 -4.91
CA ILE A 113 -2.65 5.29 -6.29
C ILE A 113 -3.80 4.30 -6.40
N LEU A 114 -4.71 4.53 -7.34
CA LEU A 114 -5.82 3.61 -7.63
C LEU A 114 -5.28 2.34 -8.29
N LYS A 115 -5.72 1.17 -7.83
CA LYS A 115 -5.23 -0.13 -8.30
C LYS A 115 -5.52 -0.42 -9.76
N ASN A 116 -6.61 0.08 -10.30
CA ASN A 116 -6.96 -0.06 -11.72
C ASN A 116 -5.98 0.67 -12.66
N ASN A 117 -5.19 1.60 -12.13
CA ASN A 117 -4.15 2.31 -12.89
C ASN A 117 -2.77 1.66 -12.71
N ILE A 118 -2.61 0.66 -11.84
CA ILE A 118 -1.33 0.01 -11.60
C ILE A 118 -1.11 -1.08 -12.64
N VAL A 119 0.00 -0.98 -13.37
CA VAL A 119 0.42 -2.00 -14.34
C VAL A 119 1.13 -3.14 -13.62
N PHE A 120 2.10 -2.82 -12.76
CA PHE A 120 2.78 -3.77 -11.89
C PHE A 120 3.46 -3.07 -10.72
N ILE A 121 3.81 -3.86 -9.71
CA ILE A 121 4.56 -3.44 -8.52
C ILE A 121 5.76 -4.38 -8.40
N GLN A 122 6.94 -3.82 -8.13
CA GLN A 122 8.15 -4.60 -7.92
C GLN A 122 8.88 -4.07 -6.68
N GLN A 123 9.30 -4.99 -5.80
CA GLN A 123 10.16 -4.65 -4.67
C GLN A 123 11.58 -4.33 -5.18
N LEU A 124 12.17 -3.28 -4.63
CA LEU A 124 13.57 -2.92 -4.89
C LEU A 124 14.51 -3.78 -4.04
N ALA A 125 15.67 -4.10 -4.58
CA ALA A 125 16.74 -4.76 -3.84
C ALA A 125 17.33 -3.81 -2.78
N ASP A 126 17.82 -4.36 -1.67
CA ASP A 126 18.31 -3.57 -0.53
C ASP A 126 19.60 -2.78 -0.86
N ASP A 127 20.34 -3.17 -1.90
CA ASP A 127 21.52 -2.51 -2.47
C ASP A 127 21.20 -1.54 -3.62
N SER A 128 19.92 -1.35 -3.93
CA SER A 128 19.50 -0.37 -4.95
C SER A 128 19.97 1.04 -4.59
N PRO A 129 20.48 1.82 -5.56
CA PRO A 129 20.82 3.24 -5.34
C PRO A 129 19.64 4.06 -4.80
N ILE A 130 18.40 3.76 -5.22
CA ILE A 130 17.19 4.42 -4.74
C ILE A 130 16.95 4.09 -3.26
N VAL A 131 17.10 2.83 -2.85
CA VAL A 131 17.00 2.43 -1.44
C VAL A 131 18.06 3.12 -0.59
N SER A 132 19.29 3.20 -1.08
CA SER A 132 20.39 3.92 -0.43
C SER A 132 20.08 5.41 -0.28
N PHE A 133 19.48 6.04 -1.28
CA PHE A 133 19.03 7.42 -1.20
C PHE A 133 18.02 7.63 -0.06
N TYR A 134 16.99 6.78 0.04
CA TYR A 134 15.99 6.88 1.11
C TYR A 134 16.60 6.70 2.51
N LYS A 135 17.49 5.72 2.67
CA LYS A 135 18.18 5.47 3.95
C LYS A 135 19.01 6.68 4.39
N ASN A 136 19.68 7.34 3.46
CA ASN A 136 20.48 8.55 3.73
C ASN A 136 19.61 9.77 4.08
N GLN A 137 18.38 9.85 3.58
CA GLN A 137 17.43 10.91 3.95
C GLN A 137 16.80 10.69 5.33
N ALA A 138 16.57 9.45 5.72
CA ALA A 138 15.99 9.12 7.03
C ALA A 138 16.95 9.38 8.21
N GLY A 139 18.25 9.56 7.95
CA GLY A 139 19.28 9.85 8.95
C GLY A 139 19.54 11.36 9.17
N LYS A 140 18.78 12.24 8.52
CA LYS A 140 18.84 13.71 8.70
C LYS A 140 17.64 14.22 9.47
#